data_66627134eef7b8fe4c94df5505d22c7a
#
_entry.id   66627134eef7b8fe4c94df5505d22c7a
#
_cell.length_a   1.000
_cell.length_b   1.000
_cell.length_c   1.000
_cell.angle_alpha   90.00
_cell.angle_beta   90.00
_cell.angle_gamma   90.00
#
_symmetry.space_group_name_H-M   'P 1'
#
loop_
_entity.id
_entity.type
_entity.pdbx_description
1 polymer ?
#
loop_
_entity_poly.entity_id
_entity_poly.type
_entity_poly.pdbx_seq_one_letter_code
_entity_poly.pdbx_strand_id
1 'polypeptide(L)'
;MEISTNRVQKKVGNACEVELIKKLIAKRYWCHLFASTLSGQPCDIIAFNDTKLLMIDAKHCDKDKFYTSRVEANQRTCFDMVESVRGKICGFAIYFESDNTFRWLPYQKDMKKSYDKNEMELLDNVL
;
A
#
# COMPACT_ATOMS: atom_id res chain seq x y z
N MET A 1 -3.30 -4.60 -26.99
CA MET A 1 -2.13 -4.66 -26.11
C MET A 1 -1.81 -6.10 -25.77
N GLU A 2 -0.59 -6.47 -25.98
CA GLU A 2 -0.15 -7.83 -25.75
C GLU A 2 0.12 -8.09 -24.27
N ILE A 3 -0.33 -9.25 -23.78
CA ILE A 3 -0.12 -9.62 -22.38
C ILE A 3 0.86 -10.79 -22.34
N SER A 4 2.06 -10.55 -21.86
CA SER A 4 3.06 -11.59 -21.68
C SER A 4 2.75 -12.46 -20.45
N THR A 5 3.38 -13.64 -20.40
CA THR A 5 3.23 -14.56 -19.26
C THR A 5 3.62 -13.91 -17.94
N ASN A 6 4.67 -13.08 -17.95
CA ASN A 6 5.09 -12.33 -16.76
C ASN A 6 4.02 -11.35 -16.27
N ARG A 7 3.25 -10.78 -17.19
CA ARG A 7 2.15 -9.89 -16.84
C ARG A 7 0.97 -10.61 -16.22
N VAL A 8 0.74 -11.86 -16.56
CA VAL A 8 -0.35 -12.64 -15.96
C VAL A 8 -0.11 -12.83 -14.46
N GLN A 9 1.13 -13.14 -14.06
CA GLN A 9 1.47 -13.26 -12.65
C GLN A 9 1.40 -11.92 -11.91
N LYS A 10 1.77 -10.82 -12.58
CA LYS A 10 1.66 -9.48 -12.02
C LYS A 10 0.23 -8.97 -11.95
N LYS A 11 -0.68 -9.55 -12.71
CA LYS A 11 -2.08 -9.09 -12.78
C LYS A 11 -2.80 -9.12 -11.44
N VAL A 12 -2.49 -10.07 -10.57
CA VAL A 12 -3.14 -10.15 -9.26
C VAL A 12 -2.75 -8.95 -8.42
N GLY A 13 -1.45 -8.63 -8.33
CA GLY A 13 -0.98 -7.42 -7.66
C GLY A 13 -1.49 -6.15 -8.34
N ASN A 14 -1.43 -6.09 -9.69
CA ASN A 14 -1.91 -4.93 -10.43
C ASN A 14 -3.42 -4.73 -10.29
N ALA A 15 -4.21 -5.80 -10.18
CA ALA A 15 -5.64 -5.69 -9.95
C ALA A 15 -5.94 -5.04 -8.60
N CYS A 16 -5.20 -5.42 -7.55
CA CYS A 16 -5.33 -4.79 -6.24
C CYS A 16 -4.95 -3.31 -6.29
N GLU A 17 -3.86 -2.99 -6.99
CA GLU A 17 -3.42 -1.61 -7.16
C GLU A 17 -4.45 -0.78 -7.92
N VAL A 18 -5.06 -1.32 -8.96
CA VAL A 18 -6.11 -0.65 -9.74
C VAL A 18 -7.33 -0.38 -8.87
N GLU A 19 -7.77 -1.35 -8.07
CA GLU A 19 -8.90 -1.15 -7.17
C GLU A 19 -8.58 -0.12 -6.09
N LEU A 20 -7.35 -0.12 -5.58
CA LEU A 20 -6.90 0.85 -4.61
C LEU A 20 -6.92 2.28 -5.21
N ILE A 21 -6.43 2.43 -6.42
CA ILE A 21 -6.45 3.73 -7.14
C ILE A 21 -7.90 4.20 -7.35
N LYS A 22 -8.79 3.30 -7.72
CA LYS A 22 -10.22 3.65 -7.87
C LYS A 22 -10.81 4.17 -6.57
N LYS A 23 -10.48 3.56 -5.44
CA LYS A 23 -10.92 4.03 -4.12
C LYS A 23 -10.37 5.42 -3.82
N LEU A 24 -9.10 5.64 -4.11
CA LEU A 24 -8.46 6.95 -3.88
C LEU A 24 -9.09 8.04 -4.75
N ILE A 25 -9.31 7.75 -6.02
CA ILE A 25 -9.96 8.71 -6.93
C ILE A 25 -11.38 9.02 -6.46
N ALA A 26 -12.13 8.01 -6.02
CA ALA A 26 -13.47 8.21 -5.49
C ALA A 26 -13.50 9.11 -4.25
N LYS A 27 -12.42 9.13 -3.49
CA LYS A 27 -12.23 10.01 -2.33
C LYS A 27 -11.54 11.33 -2.68
N ARG A 28 -11.40 11.62 -3.99
CA ARG A 28 -10.85 12.87 -4.53
C ARG A 28 -9.35 13.04 -4.27
N TYR A 29 -8.60 11.95 -4.25
CA TYR A 29 -7.14 12.00 -4.26
C TYR A 29 -6.61 12.04 -5.68
N TRP A 30 -5.55 12.81 -5.89
CA TRP A 30 -4.70 12.67 -7.05
C TRP A 30 -3.70 11.55 -6.77
N CYS A 31 -3.48 10.65 -7.73
CA CYS A 31 -2.64 9.46 -7.51
C CYS A 31 -1.58 9.33 -8.58
N HIS A 32 -0.42 8.82 -8.17
CA HIS A 32 0.63 8.38 -9.07
C HIS A 32 1.10 6.99 -8.67
N LEU A 33 1.09 6.07 -9.62
CA LEU A 33 1.58 4.71 -9.45
C LEU A 33 3.01 4.64 -9.94
N PHE A 34 3.94 4.27 -9.07
CA PHE A 34 5.34 4.14 -9.44
C PHE A 34 5.57 2.85 -10.22
N ALA A 35 6.36 2.96 -11.31
CA ALA A 35 6.81 1.78 -12.04
C ALA A 35 7.95 1.10 -11.29
N SER A 36 8.03 -0.23 -11.42
CA SER A 36 9.18 -0.99 -10.88
C SER A 36 10.46 -0.59 -11.61
N THR A 37 11.53 -0.39 -10.84
CA THR A 37 12.86 -0.06 -11.36
C THR A 37 13.89 -1.00 -10.75
N LEU A 38 15.11 -1.00 -11.31
CA LEU A 38 16.21 -1.83 -10.80
C LEU A 38 16.61 -1.45 -9.37
N SER A 39 16.45 -0.17 -9.02
CA SER A 39 16.76 0.33 -7.67
C SER A 39 15.59 0.16 -6.70
N GLY A 40 14.45 -0.35 -7.19
CA GLY A 40 13.21 -0.38 -6.43
C GLY A 40 12.53 0.99 -6.36
N GLN A 41 11.26 0.99 -6.04
CA GLN A 41 10.50 2.22 -5.80
C GLN A 41 10.33 2.46 -4.30
N PRO A 42 10.15 3.73 -3.89
CA PRO A 42 9.97 4.05 -2.46
C PRO A 42 8.66 3.48 -1.90
N CYS A 43 7.62 3.45 -2.73
CA CYS A 43 6.33 2.87 -2.42
C CYS A 43 5.63 2.60 -3.74
N ASP A 44 4.44 2.01 -3.70
CA ASP A 44 3.71 1.73 -4.92
C ASP A 44 2.93 2.94 -5.42
N ILE A 45 2.33 3.69 -4.51
CA ILE A 45 1.43 4.80 -4.85
C ILE A 45 1.75 5.99 -3.96
N ILE A 46 1.80 7.17 -4.59
CA ILE A 46 1.72 8.43 -3.87
C ILE A 46 0.37 9.06 -4.21
N ALA A 47 -0.36 9.53 -3.20
CA ALA A 47 -1.67 10.12 -3.39
C ALA A 47 -1.82 11.34 -2.50
N PHE A 48 -2.48 12.38 -3.00
CA PHE A 48 -2.68 13.58 -2.20
C PHE A 48 -3.97 14.28 -2.56
N ASN A 49 -4.48 15.02 -1.61
CA ASN A 49 -5.53 16.02 -1.79
C ASN A 49 -5.12 17.29 -1.02
N ASP A 50 -6.05 18.22 -0.78
CA ASP A 50 -5.74 19.49 -0.10
C ASP A 50 -5.33 19.31 1.36
N THR A 51 -5.58 18.17 1.98
CA THR A 51 -5.35 17.98 3.41
C THR A 51 -4.36 16.88 3.76
N LYS A 52 -4.17 15.90 2.87
CA LYS A 52 -3.36 14.71 3.16
C LYS A 52 -2.42 14.37 2.03
N LEU A 53 -1.25 13.88 2.39
CA LEU A 53 -0.30 13.25 1.49
C LEU A 53 -0.08 11.82 1.97
N LEU A 54 -0.38 10.86 1.11
CA LEU A 54 -0.27 9.43 1.42
C LEU A 54 0.86 8.81 0.60
N MET A 55 1.71 8.04 1.26
CA MET A 55 2.68 7.17 0.60
C MET A 55 2.29 5.75 0.96
N ILE A 56 1.88 4.98 -0.04
CA ILE A 56 1.20 3.70 0.16
C ILE A 56 1.97 2.59 -0.52
N ASP A 57 2.23 1.52 0.22
CA ASP A 57 2.65 0.27 -0.34
C ASP A 57 1.47 -0.69 -0.32
N ALA A 58 1.13 -1.24 -1.48
CA ALA A 58 -0.01 -2.14 -1.61
C ALA A 58 0.45 -3.58 -1.37
N LYS A 59 -0.26 -4.28 -0.50
CA LYS A 59 0.00 -5.67 -0.18
C LYS A 59 -1.27 -6.50 -0.34
N HIS A 60 -1.09 -7.78 -0.57
CA HIS A 60 -2.18 -8.72 -0.75
C HIS A 60 -1.96 -9.90 0.19
N CYS A 61 -3.00 -10.26 0.95
CA CYS A 61 -2.96 -11.40 1.86
C CYS A 61 -4.07 -12.38 1.55
N ASP A 62 -3.71 -13.64 1.39
CA ASP A 62 -4.68 -14.74 1.22
C ASP A 62 -5.25 -15.19 2.57
N LYS A 63 -4.58 -14.88 3.67
CA LYS A 63 -4.99 -15.20 5.04
C LYS A 63 -5.18 -13.91 5.84
N ASP A 64 -5.71 -14.04 7.05
CA ASP A 64 -6.13 -12.90 7.88
C ASP A 64 -4.99 -12.28 8.70
N LYS A 65 -3.75 -12.52 8.31
CA LYS A 65 -2.58 -12.01 9.03
C LYS A 65 -1.54 -11.48 8.04
N PHE A 66 -0.99 -10.32 8.36
CA PHE A 66 0.11 -9.73 7.60
C PHE A 66 1.41 -9.84 8.42
N TYR A 67 2.45 -10.40 7.80
CA TYR A 67 3.78 -10.52 8.41
C TYR A 67 4.66 -9.38 7.94
N THR A 68 5.27 -8.66 8.90
CA THR A 68 6.11 -7.50 8.62
C THR A 68 7.44 -7.87 7.96
N SER A 69 7.80 -9.15 7.95
CA SER A 69 8.94 -9.62 7.14
C SER A 69 8.76 -9.38 5.64
N ARG A 70 7.53 -9.12 5.20
CA ARG A 70 7.22 -8.79 3.80
C ARG A 70 7.53 -7.34 3.44
N VAL A 71 7.85 -6.49 4.42
CA VAL A 71 8.22 -5.09 4.17
C VAL A 71 9.66 -5.07 3.64
N GLU A 72 9.85 -4.51 2.46
CA GLU A 72 11.16 -4.46 1.82
C GLU A 72 12.05 -3.37 2.42
N ALA A 73 13.37 -3.58 2.35
CA ALA A 73 14.33 -2.66 2.95
C ALA A 73 14.24 -1.25 2.35
N ASN A 74 14.04 -1.13 1.04
CA ASN A 74 13.90 0.17 0.38
C ASN A 74 12.63 0.90 0.82
N GLN A 75 11.55 0.19 1.06
CA GLN A 75 10.31 0.78 1.58
C GLN A 75 10.51 1.29 2.99
N ARG A 76 11.15 0.50 3.82
CA ARG A 76 11.47 0.86 5.21
C ARG A 76 12.36 2.10 5.26
N THR A 77 13.40 2.13 4.44
CA THR A 77 14.30 3.28 4.34
C THR A 77 13.55 4.55 3.92
N CYS A 78 12.72 4.44 2.89
CA CYS A 78 11.95 5.59 2.41
C CYS A 78 10.99 6.10 3.49
N PHE A 79 10.23 5.21 4.10
CA PHE A 79 9.25 5.61 5.11
C PHE A 79 9.91 6.22 6.34
N ASP A 80 11.07 5.70 6.76
CA ASP A 80 11.85 6.29 7.84
C ASP A 80 12.29 7.71 7.52
N MET A 81 12.76 7.94 6.30
CA MET A 81 13.24 9.26 5.88
C MET A 81 12.16 10.32 5.86
N VAL A 82 10.94 9.94 5.51
CA VAL A 82 9.84 10.89 5.39
C VAL A 82 8.97 10.99 6.64
N GLU A 83 9.26 10.21 7.67
CA GLU A 83 8.44 10.14 8.87
C GLU A 83 8.32 11.49 9.58
N SER A 84 9.38 12.32 9.52
CA SER A 84 9.39 13.63 10.15
C SER A 84 8.67 14.71 9.34
N VAL A 85 8.26 14.42 8.11
CA VAL A 85 7.57 15.40 7.27
C VAL A 85 6.13 15.55 7.73
N ARG A 86 5.71 16.77 8.00
CA ARG A 86 4.35 17.06 8.49
C ARG A 86 3.31 16.80 7.41
N GLY A 87 2.13 16.32 7.85
CA GLY A 87 0.99 16.11 6.96
C GLY A 87 1.08 14.89 6.09
N LYS A 88 2.11 14.09 6.27
CA LYS A 88 2.33 12.89 5.50
C LYS A 88 1.86 11.66 6.28
N ILE A 89 1.30 10.72 5.56
CA ILE A 89 0.87 9.44 6.10
C ILE A 89 1.52 8.33 5.25
N CYS A 90 2.34 7.51 5.89
CA CYS A 90 2.99 6.37 5.22
C CYS A 90 2.45 5.07 5.77
N GLY A 91 2.28 4.10 4.91
CA GLY A 91 1.86 2.79 5.38
C GLY A 91 1.49 1.83 4.27
N PHE A 92 0.76 0.81 4.67
CA PHE A 92 0.42 -0.31 3.82
C PHE A 92 -1.09 -0.41 3.66
N ALA A 93 -1.55 -0.42 2.42
CA ALA A 93 -2.92 -0.76 2.10
C ALA A 93 -2.93 -2.26 1.78
N ILE A 94 -3.53 -3.04 2.65
CA ILE A 94 -3.48 -4.49 2.58
C ILE A 94 -4.84 -5.02 2.18
N TYR A 95 -4.87 -5.72 1.06
CA TYR A 95 -6.07 -6.40 0.59
C TYR A 95 -6.13 -7.80 1.18
N PHE A 96 -7.21 -8.10 1.89
CA PHE A 96 -7.45 -9.43 2.45
C PHE A 96 -8.49 -10.16 1.61
N GLU A 97 -8.09 -11.29 1.04
CA GLU A 97 -8.98 -12.10 0.20
C GLU A 97 -10.17 -12.67 0.96
N SER A 98 -10.01 -12.95 2.25
CA SER A 98 -11.04 -13.64 3.03
C SER A 98 -12.36 -12.89 3.08
N ASP A 99 -12.32 -11.55 3.06
CA ASP A 99 -13.53 -10.71 3.11
C ASP A 99 -13.53 -9.60 2.07
N ASN A 100 -12.60 -9.62 1.13
CA ASN A 100 -12.48 -8.63 0.06
C ASN A 100 -12.40 -7.19 0.57
N THR A 101 -11.64 -6.97 1.65
CA THR A 101 -11.46 -5.63 2.22
C THR A 101 -10.03 -5.16 2.10
N PHE A 102 -9.89 -3.84 1.93
CA PHE A 102 -8.61 -3.17 2.14
C PHE A 102 -8.53 -2.67 3.57
N ARG A 103 -7.45 -2.96 4.25
CA ARG A 103 -7.14 -2.49 5.59
C ARG A 103 -5.90 -1.63 5.56
N TRP A 104 -5.79 -0.72 6.52
CA TRP A 104 -4.66 0.20 6.61
C TRP A 104 -3.76 -0.17 7.78
N LEU A 105 -2.48 -0.35 7.49
CA LEU A 105 -1.45 -0.55 8.50
C LEU A 105 -0.47 0.62 8.44
N PRO A 106 -0.52 1.56 9.40
CA PRO A 106 0.42 2.68 9.40
C PRO A 106 1.84 2.19 9.65
N TYR A 107 2.80 2.79 8.96
CA TYR A 107 4.20 2.46 9.15
C TYR A 107 4.70 3.04 10.48
N GLN A 108 5.45 2.25 11.21
CA GLN A 108 6.16 2.65 12.42
C GLN A 108 7.55 2.00 12.42
N LYS A 109 8.51 2.62 13.11
CA LYS A 109 9.85 2.05 13.21
C LYS A 109 9.82 0.70 13.94
N ASP A 110 9.05 0.60 15.00
CA ASP A 110 8.97 -0.58 15.86
C ASP A 110 7.69 -1.35 15.58
N MET A 111 7.61 -1.98 14.43
CA MET A 111 6.47 -2.80 14.07
C MET A 111 6.55 -4.18 14.72
N LYS A 112 5.39 -4.72 15.12
CA LYS A 112 5.30 -6.12 15.56
C LYS A 112 5.67 -7.04 14.40
N LYS A 113 5.97 -8.30 14.70
CA LYS A 113 6.27 -9.31 13.67
C LYS A 113 5.08 -9.58 12.75
N SER A 114 3.86 -9.47 13.29
CA SER A 114 2.65 -9.69 12.52
C SER A 114 1.49 -8.88 13.08
N TYR A 115 0.50 -8.66 12.23
CA TYR A 115 -0.76 -7.99 12.58
C TYR A 115 -1.91 -8.80 12.04
N ASP A 116 -2.91 -9.08 12.91
CA ASP A 116 -4.15 -9.68 12.45
C ASP A 116 -4.99 -8.65 11.70
N LYS A 117 -5.79 -9.10 10.75
CA LYS A 117 -6.69 -8.24 9.99
C LYS A 117 -7.52 -7.33 10.91
N ASN A 118 -8.02 -7.87 12.02
CA ASN A 118 -8.88 -7.13 12.94
C ASN A 118 -8.15 -6.05 13.75
N GLU A 119 -6.82 -6.05 13.74
CA GLU A 119 -6.02 -4.99 14.38
C GLU A 119 -5.89 -3.75 13.52
N MET A 120 -6.37 -3.82 12.27
CA MET A 120 -6.21 -2.74 11.28
C MET A 120 -7.56 -2.15 10.92
N GLU A 121 -7.59 -0.83 10.74
CA GLU A 121 -8.79 -0.15 10.29
C GLU A 121 -9.10 -0.46 8.83
N LEU A 122 -10.36 -0.38 8.46
CA LEU A 122 -10.74 -0.35 7.06
C LEU A 122 -10.11 0.87 6.38
N LEU A 123 -9.57 0.67 5.20
CA LEU A 123 -8.94 1.76 4.46
C LEU A 123 -9.90 2.92 4.23
N ASP A 124 -11.16 2.64 3.96
CA ASP A 124 -12.18 3.65 3.71
C ASP A 124 -12.34 4.63 4.89
N ASN A 125 -12.03 4.19 6.11
CA ASN A 125 -12.11 5.05 7.29
C ASN A 125 -10.89 5.96 7.44
N VAL A 126 -9.80 5.66 6.74
CA VAL A 126 -8.55 6.43 6.81
C VAL A 126 -8.49 7.49 5.72
N LEU A 127 -9.06 7.20 4.57
CA LEU A 127 -9.01 8.08 3.38
C LEU A 127 -9.85 9.36 3.51
#